data_b278187f18afa8732548bd320ce87e53
#
_entry.id   b278187f18afa8732548bd320ce87e53
#
_cell.length_a   1.000
_cell.length_b   1.000
_cell.length_c   1.000
_cell.angle_alpha   90.00
_cell.angle_beta   90.00
_cell.angle_gamma   90.00
#
_symmetry.space_group_name_H-M   'P 1'
#
loop_
_entity.id
_entity.type
_entity.pdbx_description
1 polymer ?
#
loop_
_entity_poly.entity_id
_entity_poly.type
_entity_poly.pdbx_seq_one_letter_code
_entity_poly.pdbx_strand_id
1 'polypeptide(L)'
;MISLKGVSKSYKGITIFEDVNITFMPNKWNFIEGVNGSGKSVLLKLICGFSKPDTGIVTVDDYVIGQDCDFIQNAGICINSPDFFNNLSGMGNLLEIAKIKKIVTKNEIYQFCKLFGLEEDINKKYKYYSLGMKQKLRIIQAIMESPNILILDEPFDALDKQAKQIMQNYLNDFIKKENHYL
;
A
#
# COMPACT_ATOMS: atom_id res chain seq x y z
N MET A 1 -10.17 -1.56 -13.57
CA MET A 1 -10.38 -2.94 -13.01
C MET A 1 -9.02 -3.62 -12.87
N ILE A 2 -8.75 -4.29 -11.75
CA ILE A 2 -7.49 -5.02 -11.56
C ILE A 2 -7.76 -6.49 -11.84
N SER A 3 -7.01 -7.12 -12.75
CA SER A 3 -7.16 -8.54 -13.06
C SER A 3 -5.82 -9.25 -13.29
N LEU A 4 -5.79 -10.52 -12.91
CA LEU A 4 -4.74 -11.48 -13.24
C LEU A 4 -5.33 -12.55 -14.17
N LYS A 5 -4.63 -12.90 -15.25
CA LYS A 5 -5.07 -13.91 -16.19
C LYS A 5 -3.92 -14.87 -16.50
N GLY A 6 -4.11 -16.16 -16.16
CA GLY A 6 -3.13 -17.21 -16.38
C GLY A 6 -1.82 -17.02 -15.65
N VAL A 7 -1.84 -16.32 -14.50
CA VAL A 7 -0.62 -15.89 -13.80
C VAL A 7 -0.01 -17.06 -13.05
N SER A 8 1.26 -17.38 -13.37
CA SER A 8 2.09 -18.30 -12.60
C SER A 8 3.32 -17.61 -12.08
N LYS A 9 3.79 -18.01 -10.90
CA LYS A 9 4.99 -17.48 -10.26
C LYS A 9 5.71 -18.53 -9.43
N SER A 10 7.02 -18.64 -9.66
CA SER A 10 7.91 -19.51 -8.89
C SER A 10 9.13 -18.75 -8.40
N TYR A 11 9.69 -19.18 -7.28
CA TYR A 11 10.97 -18.71 -6.76
C TYR A 11 11.86 -19.90 -6.42
N LYS A 12 13.08 -19.91 -6.99
CA LYS A 12 14.08 -20.98 -6.72
C LYS A 12 13.51 -22.38 -6.87
N GLY A 13 12.66 -22.62 -7.89
CA GLY A 13 12.04 -23.92 -8.15
C GLY A 13 10.82 -24.25 -7.30
N ILE A 14 10.39 -23.35 -6.40
CA ILE A 14 9.17 -23.52 -5.61
C ILE A 14 8.06 -22.72 -6.28
N THR A 15 7.01 -23.40 -6.73
CA THR A 15 5.81 -22.78 -7.31
C THR A 15 4.99 -22.12 -6.20
N ILE A 16 4.73 -20.82 -6.34
CA ILE A 16 3.88 -20.05 -5.44
C ILE A 16 2.47 -19.96 -5.99
N PHE A 17 2.34 -19.70 -7.30
CA PHE A 17 1.07 -19.64 -8.02
C PHE A 17 1.18 -20.39 -9.33
N GLU A 18 0.08 -21.03 -9.71
CA GLU A 18 -0.06 -21.75 -10.99
C GLU A 18 -1.42 -21.41 -11.61
N ASP A 19 -1.41 -20.85 -12.79
CA ASP A 19 -2.59 -20.48 -13.60
C ASP A 19 -3.66 -19.66 -12.84
N VAL A 20 -3.23 -18.67 -12.05
CA VAL A 20 -4.14 -17.86 -11.24
C VAL A 20 -4.94 -16.90 -12.12
N ASN A 21 -6.26 -16.95 -11.95
CA ASN A 21 -7.23 -16.10 -12.62
C ASN A 21 -8.09 -15.40 -11.57
N ILE A 22 -7.85 -14.10 -11.33
CA ILE A 22 -8.54 -13.30 -10.30
C ILE A 22 -8.90 -11.94 -10.87
N THR A 23 -10.06 -11.40 -10.45
CA THR A 23 -10.48 -10.04 -10.72
C THR A 23 -10.85 -9.33 -9.42
N PHE A 24 -10.27 -8.18 -9.19
CA PHE A 24 -10.60 -7.29 -8.08
C PHE A 24 -11.56 -6.22 -8.54
N MET A 25 -12.63 -6.04 -7.80
CA MET A 25 -13.71 -5.12 -8.17
C MET A 25 -13.50 -3.75 -7.54
N PRO A 26 -13.78 -2.65 -8.28
CA PRO A 26 -13.78 -1.31 -7.71
C PRO A 26 -14.88 -1.13 -6.66
N ASN A 27 -14.75 -0.12 -5.82
CA ASN A 27 -15.74 0.30 -4.84
C ASN A 27 -16.12 -0.78 -3.82
N LYS A 28 -15.20 -1.73 -3.58
CA LYS A 28 -15.36 -2.84 -2.64
C LYS A 28 -14.08 -3.10 -1.86
N TRP A 29 -14.25 -3.67 -0.69
CA TRP A 29 -13.17 -4.36 0.01
C TRP A 29 -12.86 -5.65 -0.73
N ASN A 30 -11.60 -5.80 -1.15
CA ASN A 30 -11.10 -7.03 -1.75
C ASN A 30 -10.10 -7.64 -0.74
N PHE A 31 -10.50 -8.70 -0.07
CA PHE A 31 -9.67 -9.37 0.92
C PHE A 31 -8.89 -10.53 0.29
N ILE A 32 -7.60 -10.59 0.57
CA ILE A 32 -6.74 -11.71 0.22
C ILE A 32 -6.43 -12.46 1.51
N GLU A 33 -7.04 -13.61 1.69
CA GLU A 33 -6.87 -14.45 2.86
C GLU A 33 -6.00 -15.66 2.59
N GLY A 34 -5.29 -16.12 3.60
CA GLY A 34 -4.45 -17.31 3.53
C GLY A 34 -3.45 -17.37 4.69
N VAL A 35 -2.94 -18.55 4.95
CA VAL A 35 -1.92 -18.76 5.99
C VAL A 35 -0.62 -17.99 5.70
N ASN A 36 0.22 -17.82 6.71
CA ASN A 36 1.53 -17.20 6.51
C ASN A 36 2.36 -18.05 5.52
N GLY A 37 3.01 -17.38 4.57
CA GLY A 37 3.77 -18.05 3.51
C GLY A 37 2.95 -18.51 2.31
N SER A 38 1.62 -18.31 2.28
CA SER A 38 0.77 -18.70 1.12
C SER A 38 0.96 -17.85 -0.14
N GLY A 39 1.84 -16.85 -0.11
CA GLY A 39 2.11 -16.01 -1.27
C GLY A 39 1.34 -14.68 -1.32
N LYS A 40 0.54 -14.29 -0.30
CA LYS A 40 -0.22 -13.03 -0.29
C LYS A 40 0.61 -11.82 -0.71
N SER A 41 1.73 -11.59 -0.05
CA SER A 41 2.62 -10.47 -0.39
C SER A 41 3.26 -10.61 -1.78
N VAL A 42 3.43 -11.83 -2.30
CA VAL A 42 3.89 -12.05 -3.68
C VAL A 42 2.82 -11.62 -4.66
N LEU A 43 1.56 -11.97 -4.41
CA LEU A 43 0.42 -11.54 -5.22
C LEU A 43 0.31 -10.01 -5.28
N LEU A 44 0.40 -9.36 -4.11
CA LEU A 44 0.40 -7.90 -4.04
C LEU A 44 1.57 -7.28 -4.82
N LYS A 45 2.77 -7.86 -4.75
CA LYS A 45 3.93 -7.41 -5.53
C LYS A 45 3.76 -7.58 -7.04
N LEU A 46 3.07 -8.63 -7.49
CA LEU A 46 2.73 -8.82 -8.90
C LEU A 46 1.77 -7.72 -9.38
N ILE A 47 0.74 -7.42 -8.59
CA ILE A 47 -0.23 -6.35 -8.89
C ILE A 47 0.47 -4.98 -8.96
N CYS A 48 1.40 -4.70 -8.05
CA CYS A 48 2.13 -3.43 -8.01
C CYS A 48 3.19 -3.29 -9.12
N GLY A 49 3.58 -4.37 -9.78
CA GLY A 49 4.71 -4.39 -10.71
C GLY A 49 6.08 -4.57 -10.05
N PHE A 50 6.14 -4.78 -8.73
CA PHE A 50 7.39 -5.03 -8.00
C PHE A 50 7.98 -6.43 -8.25
N SER A 51 7.19 -7.30 -8.87
CA SER A 51 7.61 -8.62 -9.36
C SER A 51 6.91 -8.89 -10.68
N LYS A 52 7.60 -9.54 -11.62
CA LYS A 52 6.98 -9.99 -12.88
C LYS A 52 6.46 -11.40 -12.73
N PRO A 53 5.30 -11.74 -13.31
CA PRO A 53 4.86 -13.11 -13.42
C PRO A 53 5.78 -13.92 -14.35
N ASP A 54 5.86 -15.24 -14.16
CA ASP A 54 6.62 -16.11 -15.05
C ASP A 54 5.79 -16.42 -16.31
N THR A 55 4.46 -16.53 -16.16
CA THR A 55 3.47 -16.61 -17.24
C THR A 55 2.24 -15.79 -16.91
N GLY A 56 1.40 -15.51 -17.92
CA GLY A 56 0.17 -14.74 -17.75
C GLY A 56 0.41 -13.23 -17.71
N ILE A 57 -0.65 -12.50 -17.44
CA ILE A 57 -0.63 -11.03 -17.43
C ILE A 57 -1.37 -10.48 -16.22
N VAL A 58 -0.90 -9.32 -15.74
CA VAL A 58 -1.57 -8.50 -14.74
C VAL A 58 -2.02 -7.21 -15.40
N THR A 59 -3.30 -6.88 -15.30
CA THR A 59 -3.85 -5.64 -15.85
C THR A 59 -4.43 -4.78 -14.75
N VAL A 60 -4.22 -3.48 -14.85
CA VAL A 60 -4.84 -2.46 -14.00
C VAL A 60 -5.51 -1.45 -14.91
N ASP A 61 -6.84 -1.39 -14.84
CA ASP A 61 -7.68 -0.68 -15.79
C ASP A 61 -7.36 -1.12 -17.23
N ASP A 62 -6.82 -0.24 -18.08
CA ASP A 62 -6.49 -0.53 -19.48
C ASP A 62 -5.00 -0.84 -19.70
N TYR A 63 -4.18 -0.89 -18.63
CA TYR A 63 -2.73 -1.08 -18.71
C TYR A 63 -2.29 -2.47 -18.29
N VAL A 64 -1.40 -3.08 -19.06
CA VAL A 64 -0.70 -4.32 -18.69
C VAL A 64 0.58 -3.96 -17.93
N ILE A 65 0.63 -4.39 -16.67
CA ILE A 65 1.82 -4.17 -15.82
C ILE A 65 3.01 -4.93 -16.38
N GLY A 66 4.13 -4.23 -16.53
CA GLY A 66 5.37 -4.76 -17.09
C GLY A 66 5.46 -4.74 -18.62
N GLN A 67 4.42 -4.19 -19.31
CA GLN A 67 4.40 -3.94 -20.75
C GLN A 67 4.08 -2.48 -21.05
N ASP A 68 2.90 -1.99 -20.68
CA ASP A 68 2.48 -0.60 -20.90
C ASP A 68 3.04 0.34 -19.85
N CYS A 69 3.22 -0.14 -18.62
CA CYS A 69 3.86 0.57 -17.53
C CYS A 69 4.60 -0.41 -16.61
N ASP A 70 5.70 0.03 -15.99
CA ASP A 70 6.48 -0.82 -15.08
C ASP A 70 5.75 -1.06 -13.76
N PHE A 71 5.03 -0.06 -13.26
CA PHE A 71 4.38 -0.07 -11.95
C PHE A 71 2.95 0.44 -12.03
N ILE A 72 2.12 -0.04 -11.11
CA ILE A 72 0.77 0.46 -10.90
C ILE A 72 0.77 1.99 -10.70
N GLN A 73 -0.14 2.67 -11.36
CA GLN A 73 -0.26 4.12 -11.30
C GLN A 73 -1.28 4.55 -10.22
N ASN A 74 -1.09 5.73 -9.67
CA ASN A 74 -1.99 6.37 -8.70
C ASN A 74 -2.42 5.45 -7.53
N ALA A 75 -1.46 4.65 -7.03
CA ALA A 75 -1.65 3.71 -5.94
C ALA A 75 -0.90 4.15 -4.68
N GLY A 76 -1.56 3.95 -3.54
CA GLY A 76 -0.95 3.98 -2.22
C GLY A 76 -0.61 2.56 -1.79
N ILE A 77 0.64 2.31 -1.48
CA ILE A 77 1.15 0.95 -1.25
C ILE A 77 1.79 0.85 0.12
N CYS A 78 1.36 -0.17 0.89
CA CYS A 78 1.98 -0.56 2.15
C CYS A 78 2.14 -2.09 2.18
N ILE A 79 3.26 -2.58 1.65
CA ILE A 79 3.59 -4.01 1.58
C ILE A 79 4.93 -4.24 2.28
N ASN A 80 5.02 -5.31 3.08
CA ASN A 80 6.27 -5.77 3.71
C ASN A 80 7.09 -4.69 4.41
N SER A 81 6.42 -3.83 5.19
CA SER A 81 7.09 -2.86 6.05
C SER A 81 8.20 -2.05 5.33
N PRO A 82 7.85 -1.15 4.40
CA PRO A 82 8.85 -0.30 3.79
C PRO A 82 9.64 0.44 4.87
N ASP A 83 10.96 0.45 4.75
CA ASP A 83 11.81 1.16 5.68
C ASP A 83 11.98 2.62 5.25
N PHE A 84 11.84 3.50 6.23
CA PHE A 84 12.13 4.92 6.10
C PHE A 84 13.58 5.22 6.51
N PHE A 85 14.07 6.40 6.17
CA PHE A 85 15.41 6.83 6.57
C PHE A 85 15.47 7.04 8.09
N ASN A 86 16.27 6.23 8.76
CA ASN A 86 16.39 6.20 10.21
C ASN A 86 16.83 7.55 10.85
N ASN A 87 17.62 8.33 10.13
CA ASN A 87 18.17 9.60 10.59
C ASN A 87 17.28 10.80 10.29
N LEU A 88 16.28 10.66 9.43
CA LEU A 88 15.27 11.67 9.20
C LEU A 88 14.14 11.57 10.24
N SER A 89 13.45 12.67 10.46
CA SER A 89 12.20 12.66 11.23
C SER A 89 11.09 11.98 10.43
N GLY A 90 9.97 11.66 11.08
CA GLY A 90 8.79 11.17 10.37
C GLY A 90 8.33 12.15 9.29
N MET A 91 8.21 13.45 9.63
CA MET A 91 7.87 14.49 8.66
C MET A 91 8.92 14.58 7.54
N GLY A 92 10.21 14.49 7.87
CA GLY A 92 11.28 14.49 6.87
C GLY A 92 11.13 13.37 5.86
N ASN A 93 10.84 12.16 6.32
CA ASN A 93 10.60 11.00 5.45
C ASN A 93 9.40 11.21 4.51
N LEU A 94 8.27 11.67 5.04
CA LEU A 94 7.07 11.92 4.23
C LEU A 94 7.32 13.02 3.19
N LEU A 95 8.07 14.07 3.55
CA LEU A 95 8.41 15.14 2.62
C LEU A 95 9.35 14.69 1.49
N GLU A 96 10.29 13.75 1.75
CA GLU A 96 11.13 13.18 0.69
C GLU A 96 10.28 12.44 -0.35
N ILE A 97 9.27 11.69 0.10
CA ILE A 97 8.33 11.01 -0.81
C ILE A 97 7.46 12.02 -1.57
N ALA A 98 6.91 13.02 -0.86
CA ALA A 98 6.07 14.06 -1.46
C ALA A 98 6.78 14.86 -2.56
N LYS A 99 8.11 14.97 -2.54
CA LYS A 99 8.90 15.63 -3.58
C LYS A 99 8.84 14.91 -4.93
N ILE A 100 8.49 13.63 -4.98
CA ILE A 100 8.46 12.84 -6.20
C ILE A 100 7.34 13.35 -7.12
N LYS A 101 6.11 13.40 -6.62
CA LYS A 101 4.94 13.86 -7.39
C LYS A 101 4.62 15.33 -7.19
N LYS A 102 4.98 15.92 -6.05
CA LYS A 102 4.74 17.34 -5.69
C LYS A 102 3.26 17.74 -5.68
N ILE A 103 2.37 16.82 -5.29
CA ILE A 103 0.92 17.01 -5.28
C ILE A 103 0.34 17.21 -3.89
N VAL A 104 1.14 17.00 -2.83
CA VAL A 104 0.73 17.16 -1.44
C VAL A 104 1.66 18.13 -0.72
N THR A 105 1.08 19.02 0.08
CA THR A 105 1.79 20.02 0.86
C THR A 105 2.16 19.49 2.25
N LYS A 106 3.15 20.11 2.89
CA LYS A 106 3.54 19.80 4.28
C LYS A 106 2.35 19.93 5.25
N ASN A 107 1.45 20.90 5.02
CA ASN A 107 0.31 21.11 5.90
C ASN A 107 -0.70 19.96 5.76
N GLU A 108 -0.99 19.50 4.55
CA GLU A 108 -1.87 18.35 4.30
C GLU A 108 -1.29 17.08 4.94
N ILE A 109 0.02 16.82 4.78
CA ILE A 109 0.70 15.72 5.46
C ILE A 109 0.52 15.82 6.99
N TYR A 110 0.68 17.03 7.56
CA TYR A 110 0.52 17.25 8.98
C TYR A 110 -0.91 16.97 9.47
N GLN A 111 -1.94 17.24 8.65
CA GLN A 111 -3.32 16.87 8.98
C GLN A 111 -3.50 15.35 9.11
N PHE A 112 -2.89 14.56 8.22
CA PHE A 112 -2.88 13.10 8.38
C PHE A 112 -2.13 12.67 9.66
N CYS A 113 -0.99 13.31 9.97
CA CYS A 113 -0.27 13.03 11.20
C CYS A 113 -1.13 13.29 12.44
N LYS A 114 -1.87 14.39 12.46
CA LYS A 114 -2.82 14.72 13.52
C LYS A 114 -3.97 13.72 13.58
N LEU A 115 -4.54 13.34 12.42
CA LEU A 115 -5.61 12.34 12.37
C LEU A 115 -5.20 11.02 13.03
N PHE A 116 -3.97 10.57 12.80
CA PHE A 116 -3.45 9.30 13.35
C PHE A 116 -2.75 9.45 14.72
N GLY A 117 -2.78 10.64 15.34
CA GLY A 117 -2.16 10.90 16.65
C GLY A 117 -0.64 10.76 16.62
N LEU A 118 0.00 11.30 15.58
CA LEU A 118 1.46 11.37 15.43
C LEU A 118 1.99 12.81 15.51
N GLU A 119 1.15 13.81 15.72
CA GLU A 119 1.52 15.22 15.61
C GLU A 119 2.64 15.64 16.57
N GLU A 120 2.68 15.09 17.77
CA GLU A 120 3.72 15.38 18.77
C GLU A 120 5.05 14.68 18.46
N ASP A 121 4.97 13.53 17.77
CA ASP A 121 6.13 12.67 17.50
C ASP A 121 6.69 12.83 16.09
N ILE A 122 5.97 13.51 15.19
CA ILE A 122 6.32 13.57 13.76
C ILE A 122 7.69 14.17 13.47
N ASN A 123 8.20 15.01 14.36
CA ASN A 123 9.52 15.62 14.26
C ASN A 123 10.65 14.79 14.91
N LYS A 124 10.32 13.70 15.63
CA LYS A 124 11.31 12.76 16.16
C LYS A 124 11.93 11.94 15.03
N LYS A 125 13.21 11.57 15.16
CA LYS A 125 13.88 10.69 14.20
C LYS A 125 13.21 9.32 14.15
N TYR A 126 13.01 8.77 12.95
CA TYR A 126 12.32 7.51 12.71
C TYR A 126 12.89 6.32 13.49
N LYS A 127 14.21 6.29 13.73
CA LYS A 127 14.85 5.24 14.53
C LYS A 127 14.34 5.14 15.98
N TYR A 128 13.71 6.20 16.50
CA TYR A 128 13.12 6.23 17.84
C TYR A 128 11.62 5.92 17.85
N TYR A 129 11.03 5.62 16.70
CA TYR A 129 9.61 5.30 16.61
C TYR A 129 9.33 3.91 17.19
N SER A 130 8.25 3.80 17.96
CA SER A 130 7.66 2.51 18.33
C SER A 130 7.13 1.79 17.07
N LEU A 131 6.83 0.51 17.20
CA LEU A 131 6.27 -0.27 16.10
C LEU A 131 4.94 0.33 15.61
N GLY A 132 4.06 0.74 16.55
CA GLY A 132 2.80 1.40 16.21
C GLY A 132 2.99 2.75 15.52
N MET A 133 3.95 3.57 15.96
CA MET A 133 4.28 4.84 15.28
C MET A 133 4.81 4.60 13.85
N LYS A 134 5.62 3.58 13.67
CA LYS A 134 6.11 3.16 12.34
C LYS A 134 4.97 2.75 11.44
N GLN A 135 4.03 1.97 11.95
CA GLN A 135 2.86 1.55 11.19
C GLN A 135 1.96 2.73 10.80
N LYS A 136 1.70 3.65 11.74
CA LYS A 136 0.96 4.89 11.45
C LYS A 136 1.64 5.70 10.32
N LEU A 137 2.96 5.85 10.37
CA LEU A 137 3.70 6.58 9.34
C LEU A 137 3.59 5.92 7.95
N ARG A 138 3.65 4.58 7.87
CA ARG A 138 3.47 3.81 6.63
C ARG A 138 2.09 4.01 6.02
N ILE A 139 1.06 3.99 6.87
CA ILE A 139 -0.32 4.24 6.45
C ILE A 139 -0.43 5.66 5.89
N ILE A 140 0.09 6.67 6.61
CA ILE A 140 0.06 8.06 6.16
C ILE A 140 0.75 8.18 4.80
N GLN A 141 1.91 7.57 4.61
CA GLN A 141 2.61 7.55 3.32
C GLN A 141 1.76 6.97 2.20
N ALA A 142 1.02 5.89 2.46
CA ALA A 142 0.19 5.25 1.44
C ALA A 142 -1.02 6.12 1.04
N ILE A 143 -1.57 6.94 1.96
CA ILE A 143 -2.82 7.67 1.72
C ILE A 143 -2.63 9.17 1.45
N MET A 144 -1.48 9.76 1.80
CA MET A 144 -1.29 11.22 1.81
C MET A 144 -1.44 11.88 0.44
N GLU A 145 -1.18 11.15 -0.64
CA GLU A 145 -1.29 11.64 -2.02
C GLU A 145 -2.67 11.38 -2.65
N SER A 146 -3.66 11.02 -1.83
CA SER A 146 -5.04 10.75 -2.26
C SER A 146 -5.14 9.79 -3.44
N PRO A 147 -4.51 8.60 -3.38
CA PRO A 147 -4.58 7.62 -4.45
C PRO A 147 -6.01 7.14 -4.65
N ASN A 148 -6.30 6.53 -5.81
CA ASN A 148 -7.56 5.82 -6.03
C ASN A 148 -7.43 4.29 -5.88
N ILE A 149 -6.22 3.78 -5.71
CA ILE A 149 -5.95 2.37 -5.40
C ILE A 149 -5.17 2.30 -4.10
N LEU A 150 -5.62 1.49 -3.14
CA LEU A 150 -4.89 1.19 -1.91
C LEU A 150 -4.56 -0.30 -1.85
N ILE A 151 -3.28 -0.61 -1.73
CA ILE A 151 -2.77 -1.99 -1.58
C ILE A 151 -2.06 -2.08 -0.24
N LEU A 152 -2.68 -2.79 0.69
CA LEU A 152 -2.28 -2.81 2.08
C LEU A 152 -2.05 -4.25 2.55
N ASP A 153 -0.86 -4.53 3.06
CA ASP A 153 -0.49 -5.81 3.66
C ASP A 153 -0.50 -5.65 5.18
N GLU A 154 -1.42 -6.35 5.85
CA GLU A 154 -1.61 -6.33 7.31
C GLU A 154 -1.70 -4.90 7.93
N PRO A 155 -2.54 -3.99 7.39
CA PRO A 155 -2.51 -2.57 7.76
C PRO A 155 -2.88 -2.28 9.21
N PHE A 156 -3.55 -3.20 9.90
CA PHE A 156 -4.01 -3.03 11.28
C PHE A 156 -3.00 -3.53 12.32
N ASP A 157 -1.92 -4.16 11.87
CA ASP A 157 -0.91 -4.68 12.79
C ASP A 157 -0.23 -3.56 13.58
N ALA A 158 0.08 -3.85 14.84
CA ALA A 158 0.72 -2.93 15.76
C ALA A 158 -0.03 -1.60 16.04
N LEU A 159 -1.22 -1.38 15.45
CA LEU A 159 -2.03 -0.20 15.75
C LEU A 159 -2.77 -0.37 17.08
N ASP A 160 -2.86 0.72 17.85
CA ASP A 160 -3.76 0.83 18.99
C ASP A 160 -5.23 0.86 18.56
N LYS A 161 -6.15 0.70 19.50
CA LYS A 161 -7.60 0.64 19.24
C LYS A 161 -8.11 1.90 18.53
N GLN A 162 -7.62 3.07 18.91
CA GLN A 162 -8.05 4.34 18.34
C GLN A 162 -7.56 4.46 16.88
N ALA A 163 -6.30 4.16 16.60
CA ALA A 163 -5.75 4.21 15.24
C ALA A 163 -6.42 3.18 14.32
N LYS A 164 -6.77 1.97 14.83
CA LYS A 164 -7.57 1.00 14.08
C LYS A 164 -8.92 1.55 13.66
N GLN A 165 -9.64 2.20 14.58
CA GLN A 165 -10.95 2.79 14.28
C GLN A 165 -10.84 3.93 13.25
N ILE A 166 -9.83 4.80 13.38
CA ILE A 166 -9.57 5.88 12.43
C ILE A 166 -9.30 5.30 11.04
N MET A 167 -8.44 4.27 10.95
CA MET A 167 -8.12 3.61 9.71
C MET A 167 -9.34 2.96 9.06
N GLN A 168 -10.16 2.24 9.83
CA GLN A 168 -11.41 1.65 9.33
C GLN A 168 -12.37 2.70 8.77
N ASN A 169 -12.55 3.82 9.48
CA ASN A 169 -13.40 4.91 9.01
C ASN A 169 -12.87 5.50 7.70
N TYR A 170 -11.54 5.77 7.63
CA TYR A 170 -10.91 6.27 6.42
C TYR A 170 -11.10 5.33 5.23
N LEU A 171 -10.87 4.02 5.42
CA LEU A 171 -11.02 3.02 4.36
C LEU A 171 -12.49 2.88 3.91
N ASN A 172 -13.45 2.94 4.84
CA ASN A 172 -14.88 2.94 4.51
C ASN A 172 -15.29 4.16 3.67
N ASP A 173 -14.72 5.33 3.94
CA ASP A 173 -15.00 6.53 3.15
C ASP A 173 -14.24 6.49 1.81
N PHE A 174 -13.07 5.87 1.78
CA PHE A 174 -12.28 5.67 0.58
C PHE A 174 -13.04 4.85 -0.47
N ILE A 175 -13.64 3.72 -0.11
CA ILE A 175 -14.34 2.84 -1.05
C ILE A 175 -15.68 3.40 -1.56
N LYS A 176 -16.23 4.46 -0.91
CA LYS A 176 -17.44 5.13 -1.41
C LYS A 176 -17.18 6.03 -2.62
N LYS A 177 -15.93 6.38 -2.89
CA LYS A 177 -15.55 7.19 -4.04
C LYS A 177 -15.57 6.33 -5.30
N GLU A 178 -15.94 6.93 -6.44
CA GLU A 178 -15.97 6.21 -7.71
C GLU A 178 -14.59 5.72 -8.15
N ASN A 179 -14.54 4.51 -8.70
CA ASN A 179 -13.31 3.87 -9.21
C ASN A 179 -12.18 3.72 -8.18
N HIS A 180 -12.51 3.58 -6.89
CA HIS A 180 -11.52 3.29 -5.86
C HIS A 180 -11.41 1.78 -5.60
N TYR A 181 -10.17 1.29 -5.35
CA TYR A 181 -9.86 -0.12 -5.06
C TYR A 181 -9.17 -0.23 -3.71
N LEU A 182 -9.61 -1.17 -2.89
CA LEU A 182 -9.01 -1.49 -1.61
C LEU A 182 -8.79 -2.99 -1.48
#